data_30b5ecfd4b6ff7020704dd3eb44ddcc6
#
_entry.id   30b5ecfd4b6ff7020704dd3eb44ddcc6
#
_cell.length_a   1.000
_cell.length_b   1.000
_cell.length_c   1.000
_cell.angle_alpha   90.00
_cell.angle_beta   90.00
_cell.angle_gamma   90.00
#
_symmetry.space_group_name_H-M   'P 1'
#
loop_
_entity.id
_entity.type
_entity.pdbx_description
1 polymer ?
#
loop_
_entity_poly.entity_id
_entity_poly.type
_entity_poly.pdbx_seq_one_letter_code
_entity_poly.pdbx_strand_id
1 'polypeptide(L)'
;STIVQYKNYRIVIVKPPISDGWEITIVKPIKKLNLEDYKISPLLLNKLKEARGVIIAGETGSGKSTIAQALAEDYSKSGKITKTVESPRDLQLNDNITQYSKNFTNSEEIHDILFLSRPDYIVFDEMRDTPDFQLYIDIRLAGSNVLGVMHSATPIDAVQRFITRLDIGLIP
;
A
#
# COMPACT_ATOMS: atom_id res chain seq x y z
N SER A 1 -10.62 -19.03 -11.83
CA SER A 1 -9.21 -18.70 -11.56
C SER A 1 -8.91 -18.85 -10.08
N THR A 2 -7.68 -19.16 -9.76
CA THR A 2 -7.19 -19.26 -8.39
C THR A 2 -5.91 -18.47 -8.28
N ILE A 3 -5.80 -17.63 -7.24
CA ILE A 3 -4.58 -16.89 -6.92
C ILE A 3 -4.03 -17.45 -5.62
N VAL A 4 -2.81 -17.96 -5.66
CA VAL A 4 -2.10 -18.52 -4.51
C VAL A 4 -0.85 -17.68 -4.26
N GLN A 5 -0.65 -17.29 -3.00
CA GLN A 5 0.61 -16.71 -2.57
C GLN A 5 1.39 -17.76 -1.77
N TYR A 6 2.58 -18.07 -2.23
CA TYR A 6 3.49 -18.98 -1.56
C TYR A 6 4.85 -18.31 -1.35
N LYS A 7 5.18 -18.01 -0.11
CA LYS A 7 6.34 -17.17 0.24
C LYS A 7 6.27 -15.84 -0.53
N ASN A 8 7.28 -15.56 -1.37
CA ASN A 8 7.38 -14.38 -2.21
C ASN A 8 6.93 -14.61 -3.68
N TYR A 9 6.26 -15.74 -3.95
CA TYR A 9 5.72 -16.03 -5.28
C TYR A 9 4.23 -15.76 -5.30
N ARG A 10 3.76 -15.06 -6.33
CA ARG A 10 2.34 -15.02 -6.70
C ARG A 10 2.11 -16.00 -7.84
N ILE A 11 1.23 -16.95 -7.64
CA ILE A 11 0.88 -17.98 -8.60
C ILE A 11 -0.57 -17.75 -9.02
N VAL A 12 -0.81 -17.49 -10.30
CA VAL A 12 -2.13 -17.32 -10.88
C VAL A 12 -2.42 -18.54 -11.75
N ILE A 13 -3.50 -19.25 -11.45
CA ILE A 13 -3.94 -20.41 -12.21
C ILE A 13 -5.26 -20.06 -12.87
N VAL A 14 -5.31 -20.11 -14.17
CA VAL A 14 -6.50 -19.87 -14.98
C VAL A 14 -6.85 -21.14 -15.74
N LYS A 15 -8.14 -21.42 -15.89
CA LYS A 15 -8.66 -22.58 -16.61
C LYS A 15 -9.90 -22.21 -17.43
N PRO A 16 -10.26 -23.02 -18.41
CA PRO A 16 -11.51 -22.85 -19.15
C PRO A 16 -12.74 -22.75 -18.21
N PRO A 17 -13.76 -21.95 -18.55
CA PRO A 17 -13.93 -21.17 -19.78
C PRO A 17 -13.33 -19.76 -19.74
N ILE A 18 -12.58 -19.37 -18.70
CA ILE A 18 -11.97 -18.03 -18.58
C ILE A 18 -10.85 -17.86 -19.63
N SER A 19 -10.12 -18.93 -19.90
CA SER A 19 -9.10 -19.03 -20.96
C SER A 19 -9.43 -20.20 -21.88
N ASP A 20 -8.83 -20.27 -23.04
CA ASP A 20 -8.95 -21.37 -23.99
C ASP A 20 -8.24 -22.65 -23.52
N GLY A 21 -7.25 -22.50 -22.63
CA GLY A 21 -6.49 -23.60 -22.03
C GLY A 21 -6.13 -23.33 -20.57
N TRP A 22 -5.39 -24.26 -19.97
CA TRP A 22 -4.81 -24.04 -18.66
C TRP A 22 -3.60 -23.09 -18.74
N GLU A 23 -3.58 -22.07 -17.89
CA GLU A 23 -2.47 -21.16 -17.75
C GLU A 23 -2.00 -21.13 -16.29
N ILE A 24 -0.69 -21.18 -16.09
CA ILE A 24 -0.06 -20.98 -14.79
C ILE A 24 0.98 -19.88 -14.94
N THR A 25 0.71 -18.73 -14.32
CA THR A 25 1.63 -17.59 -14.26
C THR A 25 2.25 -17.52 -12.89
N ILE A 26 3.57 -17.54 -12.82
CA ILE A 26 4.33 -17.40 -11.56
C ILE A 26 5.12 -16.09 -11.59
N VAL A 27 4.77 -15.18 -10.69
CA VAL A 27 5.46 -13.90 -10.52
C VAL A 27 6.32 -13.98 -9.27
N LYS A 28 7.63 -13.71 -9.44
CA LYS A 28 8.59 -13.59 -8.36
C LYS A 28 9.21 -12.21 -8.38
N PRO A 29 9.13 -11.42 -7.30
CA PRO A 29 9.89 -10.19 -7.19
C PRO A 29 11.40 -10.48 -7.22
N ILE A 30 12.15 -9.71 -8.01
CA ILE A 30 13.55 -10.00 -8.26
C ILE A 30 14.45 -9.39 -7.16
N LYS A 31 14.04 -8.27 -6.57
CA LYS A 31 14.89 -7.55 -5.62
C LYS A 31 14.04 -6.88 -4.52
N LYS A 32 14.43 -7.10 -3.27
CA LYS A 32 13.97 -6.30 -2.13
C LYS A 32 14.95 -5.13 -1.98
N LEU A 33 14.45 -3.89 -2.11
CA LEU A 33 15.24 -2.69 -1.91
C LEU A 33 14.99 -2.14 -0.50
N ASN A 34 16.06 -1.72 0.15
CA ASN A 34 15.98 -0.94 1.38
C ASN A 34 15.90 0.56 1.03
N LEU A 35 15.49 1.39 1.99
CA LEU A 35 15.36 2.83 1.76
C LEU A 35 16.70 3.49 1.38
N GLU A 36 17.81 2.96 1.88
CA GLU A 36 19.17 3.40 1.60
C GLU A 36 19.61 3.16 0.14
N ASP A 37 19.02 2.15 -0.53
CA ASP A 37 19.26 1.87 -1.94
C ASP A 37 18.69 2.95 -2.87
N TYR A 38 17.73 3.74 -2.35
CA TYR A 38 17.19 4.89 -3.05
C TYR A 38 18.03 6.11 -2.72
N LYS A 39 18.62 6.75 -3.70
CA LYS A 39 19.39 7.99 -3.54
C LYS A 39 18.48 9.18 -3.23
N ILE A 40 17.71 9.08 -2.13
CA ILE A 40 16.80 10.14 -1.68
C ILE A 40 17.65 11.23 -1.03
N SER A 41 17.38 12.50 -1.38
CA SER A 41 18.05 13.60 -0.72
C SER A 41 17.71 13.64 0.78
N PRO A 42 18.66 14.06 1.66
CA PRO A 42 18.41 14.14 3.09
C PRO A 42 17.18 15.01 3.44
N LEU A 43 16.97 16.07 2.69
CA LEU A 43 15.80 16.95 2.87
C LEU A 43 14.49 16.22 2.63
N LEU A 44 14.40 15.44 1.53
CA LEU A 44 13.18 14.66 1.21
C LEU A 44 12.99 13.52 2.22
N LEU A 45 14.07 12.86 2.64
CA LEU A 45 14.01 11.79 3.63
C LEU A 45 13.47 12.31 4.98
N ASN A 46 13.93 13.46 5.42
CA ASN A 46 13.42 14.09 6.64
C ASN A 46 11.93 14.44 6.51
N LYS A 47 11.53 15.02 5.37
CA LYS A 47 10.11 15.31 5.10
C LYS A 47 9.24 14.07 5.11
N LEU A 48 9.70 12.96 4.54
CA LEU A 48 8.98 11.68 4.56
C LEU A 48 8.82 11.12 5.97
N LYS A 49 9.81 11.32 6.85
CA LYS A 49 9.74 10.88 8.25
C LYS A 49 8.83 11.75 9.12
N GLU A 50 8.73 13.03 8.81
CA GLU A 50 7.88 13.99 9.52
C GLU A 50 6.44 14.02 9.01
N ALA A 51 6.23 13.62 7.77
CA ALA A 51 4.92 13.67 7.13
C ALA A 51 3.94 12.69 7.77
N ARG A 52 2.78 13.19 8.12
CA ARG A 52 1.69 12.37 8.64
C ARG A 52 0.85 11.71 7.57
N GLY A 53 0.84 12.27 6.36
CA GLY A 53 0.20 11.71 5.17
C GLY A 53 1.17 11.76 3.99
N VAL A 54 1.38 10.62 3.35
CA VAL A 54 2.25 10.50 2.17
C VAL A 54 1.49 9.79 1.06
N ILE A 55 1.59 10.30 -0.16
CA ILE A 55 1.06 9.65 -1.33
C ILE A 55 2.19 9.37 -2.31
N ILE A 56 2.28 8.10 -2.72
CA ILE A 56 3.18 7.65 -3.78
C ILE A 56 2.32 7.34 -5.01
N ALA A 57 2.52 8.11 -6.05
CA ALA A 57 1.75 8.01 -7.28
C ALA A 57 2.66 7.82 -8.50
N GLY A 58 2.16 7.13 -9.51
CA GLY A 58 2.88 6.90 -10.76
C GLY A 58 2.28 5.75 -11.57
N GLU A 59 2.85 5.49 -12.73
CA GLU A 59 2.41 4.45 -13.66
C GLU A 59 2.68 3.04 -13.14
N THR A 60 2.04 2.04 -13.75
CA THR A 60 2.30 0.62 -13.46
C THR A 60 3.77 0.29 -13.72
N GLY A 61 4.39 -0.46 -12.81
CA GLY A 61 5.79 -0.85 -12.94
C GLY A 61 6.81 0.24 -12.58
N SER A 62 6.39 1.44 -12.13
CA SER A 62 7.30 2.54 -11.74
C SER A 62 7.99 2.36 -10.38
N GLY A 63 7.75 1.25 -9.69
CA GLY A 63 8.40 0.94 -8.42
C GLY A 63 7.70 1.51 -7.16
N LYS A 64 6.45 1.95 -7.27
CA LYS A 64 5.68 2.51 -6.14
C LYS A 64 5.59 1.57 -4.93
N SER A 65 5.13 0.35 -5.15
CA SER A 65 5.01 -0.65 -4.08
C SER A 65 6.39 -1.02 -3.50
N THR A 66 7.44 -0.97 -4.32
CA THR A 66 8.81 -1.24 -3.87
C THR A 66 9.32 -0.16 -2.91
N ILE A 67 9.08 1.11 -3.19
CA ILE A 67 9.47 2.19 -2.28
C ILE A 67 8.54 2.25 -1.05
N ALA A 68 7.24 1.96 -1.21
CA ALA A 68 6.32 1.84 -0.09
C ALA A 68 6.74 0.73 0.89
N GLN A 69 7.16 -0.42 0.36
CA GLN A 69 7.74 -1.51 1.12
C GLN A 69 9.01 -1.08 1.89
N ALA A 70 9.92 -0.37 1.23
CA ALA A 70 11.15 0.12 1.86
C ALA A 70 10.85 1.11 3.01
N LEU A 71 9.86 1.98 2.84
CA LEU A 71 9.40 2.89 3.90
C LEU A 71 8.73 2.14 5.05
N ALA A 72 7.85 1.16 4.78
CA ALA A 72 7.23 0.32 5.81
C ALA A 72 8.27 -0.40 6.67
N GLU A 73 9.31 -0.94 6.05
CA GLU A 73 10.44 -1.57 6.74
C GLU A 73 11.24 -0.56 7.61
N ASP A 74 11.48 0.65 7.10
CA ASP A 74 12.18 1.71 7.84
C ASP A 74 11.39 2.16 9.07
N TYR A 75 10.07 2.34 8.94
CA TYR A 75 9.20 2.65 10.07
C TYR A 75 9.22 1.55 11.13
N SER A 76 9.11 0.29 10.73
CA SER A 76 9.16 -0.85 11.65
C SER A 76 10.52 -0.97 12.34
N LYS A 77 11.63 -0.80 11.61
CA LYS A 77 12.99 -0.77 12.18
C LYS A 77 13.20 0.36 13.20
N SER A 78 12.47 1.46 13.04
CA SER A 78 12.47 2.57 13.99
C SER A 78 11.62 2.31 15.25
N GLY A 79 11.14 1.08 15.45
CA GLY A 79 10.35 0.68 16.62
C GLY A 79 8.88 1.10 16.55
N LYS A 80 8.38 1.48 15.36
CA LYS A 80 7.00 1.89 15.14
C LYS A 80 6.10 0.72 14.79
N ILE A 81 4.92 0.69 15.38
CA ILE A 81 3.89 -0.30 15.02
C ILE A 81 3.39 0.02 13.61
N THR A 82 3.82 -0.80 12.65
CA THR A 82 3.52 -0.61 11.23
C THR A 82 2.61 -1.72 10.73
N LYS A 83 1.60 -1.37 9.96
CA LYS A 83 0.66 -2.31 9.34
C LYS A 83 0.46 -1.97 7.88
N THR A 84 0.04 -2.94 7.08
CA THR A 84 -0.30 -2.71 5.67
C THR A 84 -1.71 -3.16 5.34
N VAL A 85 -2.30 -2.52 4.33
CA VAL A 85 -3.58 -2.88 3.73
C VAL A 85 -3.34 -3.07 2.23
N GLU A 86 -3.54 -4.28 1.75
CA GLU A 86 -3.12 -4.70 0.41
C GLU A 86 -4.23 -5.44 -0.34
N SER A 87 -4.17 -5.42 -1.67
CA SER A 87 -5.11 -6.17 -2.52
C SER A 87 -4.46 -6.55 -3.86
N PRO A 88 -3.88 -7.76 -3.97
CA PRO A 88 -3.58 -8.78 -2.95
C PRO A 88 -2.38 -8.42 -2.07
N ARG A 89 -2.09 -9.24 -1.07
CA ARG A 89 -0.86 -9.10 -0.27
C ARG A 89 0.35 -9.54 -1.08
N ASP A 90 1.18 -8.59 -1.46
CA ASP A 90 2.38 -8.83 -2.28
C ASP A 90 3.63 -8.19 -1.72
N LEU A 91 3.54 -7.29 -0.75
CA LEU A 91 4.69 -6.67 -0.16
C LEU A 91 5.50 -7.71 0.61
N GLN A 92 6.81 -7.68 0.42
CA GLN A 92 7.74 -8.59 1.11
C GLN A 92 8.28 -7.90 2.35
N LEU A 93 7.53 -8.01 3.44
CA LEU A 93 7.81 -7.35 4.70
C LEU A 93 8.33 -8.34 5.73
N ASN A 94 8.98 -7.83 6.77
CA ASN A 94 9.37 -8.64 7.91
C ASN A 94 8.14 -9.03 8.76
N ASP A 95 8.29 -10.07 9.57
CA ASP A 95 7.20 -10.66 10.37
C ASP A 95 6.65 -9.72 11.46
N ASN A 96 7.33 -8.61 11.75
CA ASN A 96 6.86 -7.60 12.71
C ASN A 96 5.78 -6.68 12.12
N ILE A 97 5.59 -6.70 10.81
CA ILE A 97 4.58 -5.90 10.11
C ILE A 97 3.38 -6.78 9.79
N THR A 98 2.23 -6.44 10.37
CA THR A 98 0.98 -7.15 10.07
C THR A 98 0.43 -6.69 8.73
N GLN A 99 0.20 -7.65 7.82
CA GLN A 99 -0.33 -7.40 6.48
C GLN A 99 -1.80 -7.83 6.41
N TYR A 100 -2.71 -6.89 6.17
CA TYR A 100 -4.12 -7.15 5.94
C TYR A 100 -4.43 -7.25 4.45
N SER A 101 -5.32 -8.18 4.08
CA SER A 101 -5.76 -8.33 2.70
C SER A 101 -7.22 -7.93 2.55
N LYS A 102 -7.49 -6.96 1.69
CA LYS A 102 -8.86 -6.57 1.33
C LYS A 102 -9.61 -7.66 0.55
N ASN A 103 -8.92 -8.69 0.05
CA ASN A 103 -9.57 -9.77 -0.69
C ASN A 103 -10.37 -10.73 0.20
N PHE A 104 -10.14 -10.71 1.51
CA PHE A 104 -10.75 -11.62 2.48
C PHE A 104 -11.67 -10.92 3.48
N THR A 105 -11.80 -9.61 3.39
CA THR A 105 -12.63 -8.81 4.26
C THR A 105 -13.10 -7.53 3.54
N ASN A 106 -14.02 -6.79 4.14
CA ASN A 106 -14.49 -5.51 3.62
C ASN A 106 -13.74 -4.32 4.25
N SER A 107 -13.95 -3.13 3.70
CA SER A 107 -13.29 -1.91 4.17
C SER A 107 -13.74 -1.51 5.59
N GLU A 108 -14.96 -1.82 5.98
CA GLU A 108 -15.52 -1.51 7.31
C GLU A 108 -14.82 -2.33 8.39
N GLU A 109 -14.66 -3.63 8.19
CA GLU A 109 -13.94 -4.49 9.13
C GLU A 109 -12.46 -4.09 9.26
N ILE A 110 -11.80 -3.72 8.15
CA ILE A 110 -10.42 -3.21 8.19
C ILE A 110 -10.36 -1.89 8.96
N HIS A 111 -11.33 -0.98 8.75
CA HIS A 111 -11.43 0.27 9.47
C HIS A 111 -11.47 0.02 10.98
N ASP A 112 -12.38 -0.86 11.45
CA ASP A 112 -12.51 -1.17 12.87
C ASP A 112 -11.24 -1.77 13.46
N ILE A 113 -10.61 -2.72 12.76
CA ILE A 113 -9.36 -3.33 13.19
C ILE A 113 -8.26 -2.28 13.34
N LEU A 114 -8.10 -1.39 12.37
CA LEU A 114 -7.06 -0.36 12.38
C LEU A 114 -7.33 0.69 13.47
N PHE A 115 -8.59 1.09 13.63
CA PHE A 115 -9.00 2.08 14.62
C PHE A 115 -8.77 1.58 16.06
N LEU A 116 -9.13 0.32 16.33
CA LEU A 116 -8.97 -0.30 17.65
C LEU A 116 -7.50 -0.65 17.96
N SER A 117 -6.72 -1.04 16.96
CA SER A 117 -5.32 -1.45 17.15
C SER A 117 -4.32 -0.29 17.14
N ARG A 118 -4.73 0.90 16.74
CA ARG A 118 -3.97 2.16 16.78
C ARG A 118 -2.50 2.03 16.37
N PRO A 119 -2.18 1.60 15.15
CA PRO A 119 -0.80 1.55 14.68
C PRO A 119 -0.23 2.96 14.52
N ASP A 120 1.10 3.09 14.62
CA ASP A 120 1.80 4.34 14.36
C ASP A 120 1.79 4.69 12.85
N TYR A 121 1.96 3.67 12.01
CA TYR A 121 2.02 3.80 10.55
C TYR A 121 1.14 2.76 9.85
N ILE A 122 0.44 3.22 8.82
CA ILE A 122 -0.33 2.34 7.94
C ILE A 122 0.08 2.61 6.50
N VAL A 123 0.35 1.54 5.75
CA VAL A 123 0.68 1.58 4.34
C VAL A 123 -0.45 0.94 3.54
N PHE A 124 -1.12 1.72 2.71
CA PHE A 124 -2.10 1.26 1.74
C PHE A 124 -1.39 0.96 0.41
N ASP A 125 -1.22 -0.31 0.07
CA ASP A 125 -0.72 -0.67 -1.26
C ASP A 125 -1.88 -0.78 -2.23
N GLU A 126 -1.92 0.20 -3.12
CA GLU A 126 -2.93 0.37 -4.15
C GLU A 126 -4.34 0.82 -3.67
N MET A 127 -4.49 2.14 -3.53
CA MET A 127 -5.81 2.77 -3.37
C MET A 127 -6.49 2.94 -4.73
N ARG A 128 -7.67 2.33 -4.89
CA ARG A 128 -8.39 2.27 -6.19
C ARG A 128 -9.71 3.02 -6.18
N ASP A 129 -10.52 2.81 -5.16
CA ASP A 129 -11.91 3.25 -5.07
C ASP A 129 -12.13 4.26 -3.92
N THR A 130 -13.31 4.85 -3.89
CA THR A 130 -13.66 5.85 -2.88
C THR A 130 -13.55 5.33 -1.44
N PRO A 131 -13.96 4.10 -1.10
CA PRO A 131 -13.74 3.54 0.23
C PRO A 131 -12.27 3.50 0.67
N ASP A 132 -11.33 3.24 -0.24
CA ASP A 132 -9.90 3.26 0.08
C ASP A 132 -9.42 4.67 0.48
N PHE A 133 -9.87 5.70 -0.26
CA PHE A 133 -9.53 7.10 0.05
C PHE A 133 -10.17 7.55 1.36
N GLN A 134 -11.42 7.14 1.60
CA GLN A 134 -12.09 7.46 2.85
C GLN A 134 -11.37 6.81 4.05
N LEU A 135 -11.04 5.54 3.95
CA LEU A 135 -10.29 4.82 4.98
C LEU A 135 -8.94 5.48 5.26
N TYR A 136 -8.20 5.89 4.20
CA TYR A 136 -6.95 6.63 4.34
C TYR A 136 -7.13 7.91 5.17
N ILE A 137 -8.16 8.71 4.88
CA ILE A 137 -8.44 9.97 5.59
C ILE A 137 -8.87 9.71 7.03
N ASP A 138 -9.80 8.77 7.26
CA ASP A 138 -10.33 8.48 8.59
C ASP A 138 -9.22 8.05 9.54
N ILE A 139 -8.35 7.18 9.10
CA ILE A 139 -7.20 6.72 9.88
C ILE A 139 -6.18 7.84 10.10
N ARG A 140 -6.00 8.70 9.10
CA ARG A 140 -5.13 9.88 9.22
C ARG A 140 -5.67 10.87 10.25
N LEU A 141 -6.97 11.14 10.23
CA LEU A 141 -7.64 12.01 11.21
C LEU A 141 -7.65 11.39 12.62
N ALA A 142 -7.67 10.06 12.72
CA ALA A 142 -7.53 9.34 13.99
C ALA A 142 -6.14 9.46 14.63
N GLY A 143 -5.14 10.01 13.91
CA GLY A 143 -3.83 10.31 14.42
C GLY A 143 -2.70 9.38 13.99
N SER A 144 -2.97 8.32 13.22
CA SER A 144 -1.94 7.48 12.61
C SER A 144 -1.27 8.19 11.43
N ASN A 145 -0.01 7.87 11.19
CA ASN A 145 0.67 8.28 9.96
C ASN A 145 0.30 7.32 8.82
N VAL A 146 -0.02 7.86 7.66
CA VAL A 146 -0.55 7.06 6.56
C VAL A 146 0.25 7.27 5.30
N LEU A 147 0.60 6.17 4.63
CA LEU A 147 1.20 6.15 3.32
C LEU A 147 0.24 5.45 2.36
N GLY A 148 -0.12 6.11 1.27
CA GLY A 148 -0.98 5.55 0.23
C GLY A 148 -0.25 5.42 -1.09
N VAL A 149 -0.42 4.29 -1.76
CA VAL A 149 0.05 4.05 -3.12
C VAL A 149 -1.12 4.10 -4.07
N MET A 150 -0.95 4.81 -5.19
CA MET A 150 -1.99 4.90 -6.21
C MET A 150 -1.42 4.96 -7.62
N HIS A 151 -2.20 4.49 -8.58
CA HIS A 151 -1.88 4.66 -9.99
C HIS A 151 -2.26 6.06 -10.45
N SER A 152 -1.34 6.78 -11.09
CA SER A 152 -1.62 8.01 -11.83
C SER A 152 -0.59 8.22 -12.92
N ALA A 153 -0.97 8.88 -14.00
CA ALA A 153 -0.05 9.24 -15.08
C ALA A 153 0.83 10.45 -14.68
N THR A 154 0.26 11.37 -13.91
CA THR A 154 0.96 12.58 -13.46
C THR A 154 0.73 12.83 -11.96
N PRO A 155 1.60 13.61 -11.29
CA PRO A 155 1.37 14.00 -9.91
C PRO A 155 0.07 14.79 -9.70
N ILE A 156 -0.33 15.59 -10.67
CA ILE A 156 -1.57 16.38 -10.60
C ILE A 156 -2.81 15.48 -10.62
N ASP A 157 -2.78 14.37 -11.38
CA ASP A 157 -3.89 13.41 -11.41
C ASP A 157 -4.08 12.75 -10.04
N ALA A 158 -3.01 12.50 -9.31
CA ALA A 158 -3.09 11.99 -7.95
C ALA A 158 -3.83 12.96 -7.02
N VAL A 159 -3.49 14.25 -7.08
CA VAL A 159 -4.17 15.31 -6.32
C VAL A 159 -5.64 15.40 -6.73
N GLN A 160 -5.93 15.39 -8.03
CA GLN A 160 -7.30 15.45 -8.54
C GLN A 160 -8.14 14.27 -8.07
N ARG A 161 -7.57 13.06 -7.99
CA ARG A 161 -8.28 11.88 -7.48
C ARG A 161 -8.69 12.03 -6.02
N PHE A 162 -7.89 12.70 -5.20
CA PHE A 162 -8.27 13.03 -3.82
C PHE A 162 -9.42 14.05 -3.81
N ILE A 163 -9.26 15.16 -4.49
CA ILE A 163 -10.23 16.26 -4.50
C ILE A 163 -11.60 15.82 -5.05
N THR A 164 -11.61 14.93 -6.04
CA THR A 164 -12.89 14.46 -6.65
C THR A 164 -13.61 13.39 -5.86
N ARG A 165 -12.96 12.76 -4.89
CA ARG A 165 -13.54 11.67 -4.09
C ARG A 165 -13.80 12.02 -2.64
N LEU A 166 -13.21 13.10 -2.17
CA LEU A 166 -13.25 13.52 -0.77
C LEU A 166 -13.62 15.00 -0.68
N ASP A 167 -14.25 15.38 0.42
CA ASP A 167 -14.44 16.77 0.74
C ASP A 167 -13.07 17.43 0.96
N ILE A 168 -12.82 18.57 0.28
CA ILE A 168 -11.57 19.32 0.40
C ILE A 168 -11.25 19.67 1.85
N GLY A 169 -12.27 19.92 2.67
CA GLY A 169 -12.11 20.20 4.09
C GLY A 169 -11.55 19.03 4.92
N LEU A 170 -11.58 17.82 4.38
CA LEU A 170 -11.04 16.62 5.04
C LEU A 170 -9.62 16.26 4.58
N ILE A 171 -9.11 16.90 3.54
CA ILE A 171 -7.74 16.67 3.05
C ILE A 171 -6.78 17.40 3.99
N PRO A 172 -5.96 16.65 4.74
CA PRO A 172 -5.05 17.22 5.73
C PRO A 172 -3.82 17.89 5.10
#